data_d1911e3e8a81eb9a1d8b06546e084f45
#
_entry.id   d1911e3e8a81eb9a1d8b06546e084f45
#
_cell.length_a   1.000
_cell.length_b   1.000
_cell.length_c   1.000
_cell.angle_alpha   90.00
_cell.angle_beta   90.00
_cell.angle_gamma   90.00
#
_symmetry.space_group_name_H-M   'P 1'
#
loop_
_entity.id
_entity.type
_entity.pdbx_description
1 polymer ?
#
loop_
_entity_poly.entity_id
_entity_poly.type
_entity_poly.pdbx_seq_one_letter_code
_entity_poly.pdbx_strand_id
1 'polypeptide(L)'
;MNRGLQLSLRMGSMNADPVPAAVIDALSEVQVSSSVGAQSGFQLKFTLGKQSTIARTLLPSGYFDPRRRVIITVILNGTPTVLMDGIITKQDMTPGAGPGQSTLTVTGLDISALMDFIDLTGIPYPAMPLFAIVNLVLAKYLAFGVVPLVIPNIIGLISNPLERFKKHQGTDYAFVNTLAQQNGHVFYIDPGPQPGQSLAYWGPELGGFMATQPALTIDTDAANTVEGLNFSYDGTAAKKYIVTILEPNSKVPIPIPLPEIDMLKASLSKQAPTPLKSQVLGEMTNKSFPEAALMVLGALVKSADAIGASGQLDVLRYGH
;
A
#
# COMPACT_ATOMS: atom_id res chain seq x y z
N MET A 1 24.86 26.99 2.49
CA MET A 1 23.70 26.14 2.85
C MET A 1 23.96 24.76 2.30
N ASN A 2 24.11 23.75 3.16
CA ASN A 2 24.34 22.39 2.71
C ASN A 2 23.08 21.89 1.97
N ARG A 3 23.14 21.88 0.65
CA ARG A 3 22.15 21.20 -0.20
C ARG A 3 22.47 19.72 -0.15
N GLY A 4 22.03 19.05 0.91
CA GLY A 4 22.33 17.64 1.13
C GLY A 4 21.08 16.88 1.50
N LEU A 5 21.06 15.62 1.11
CA LEU A 5 20.10 14.64 1.60
C LEU A 5 20.49 14.29 3.04
N GLN A 6 19.58 14.46 4.00
CA GLN A 6 19.77 14.03 5.38
C GLN A 6 18.71 12.98 5.71
N LEU A 7 19.12 11.94 6.43
CA LEU A 7 18.25 10.89 6.91
C LEU A 7 18.01 11.08 8.42
N SER A 8 16.75 11.03 8.83
CA SER A 8 16.34 10.93 10.23
C SER A 8 15.63 9.60 10.45
N LEU A 9 16.12 8.82 11.41
CA LEU A 9 15.56 7.53 11.78
C LEU A 9 15.08 7.59 13.22
N ARG A 10 13.86 7.11 13.46
CA ARG A 10 13.29 6.97 14.79
C ARG A 10 12.86 5.52 14.99
N MET A 11 13.07 4.99 16.19
CA MET A 11 12.69 3.63 16.55
C MET A 11 12.21 3.55 17.99
N GLY A 12 11.25 2.68 18.26
CA GLY A 12 10.73 2.53 19.61
C GLY A 12 9.57 1.54 19.70
N SER A 13 8.87 1.54 20.83
CA SER A 13 7.63 0.78 20.99
C SER A 13 6.46 1.48 20.31
N MET A 14 5.64 2.20 21.05
CA MET A 14 4.52 2.98 20.49
C MET A 14 5.00 4.36 20.01
N ASN A 15 5.82 5.02 20.82
CA ASN A 15 6.47 6.26 20.47
C ASN A 15 7.88 5.96 19.94
N ALA A 16 8.13 6.33 18.69
CA ALA A 16 9.43 6.16 18.07
C ALA A 16 10.32 7.36 18.42
N ASP A 17 11.36 7.12 19.22
CA ASP A 17 12.35 8.11 19.60
C ASP A 17 13.49 8.18 18.57
N PRO A 18 14.21 9.30 18.45
CA PRO A 18 15.41 9.38 17.62
C PRO A 18 16.40 8.28 18.00
N VAL A 19 16.93 7.58 17.01
CA VAL A 19 17.89 6.49 17.27
C VAL A 19 19.23 7.03 17.78
N PRO A 20 19.97 6.27 18.61
CA PRO A 20 21.31 6.63 19.01
C PRO A 20 22.26 6.83 17.81
N ALA A 21 23.23 7.72 17.93
CA ALA A 21 24.23 7.98 16.89
C ALA A 21 24.92 6.69 16.38
N ALA A 22 25.22 5.75 17.26
CA ALA A 22 25.81 4.47 16.89
C ALA A 22 24.95 3.64 15.91
N VAL A 23 23.64 3.82 15.88
CA VAL A 23 22.73 3.17 14.93
C VAL A 23 22.84 3.84 13.56
N ILE A 24 22.85 5.18 13.52
CA ILE A 24 23.04 5.95 12.28
C ILE A 24 24.42 5.67 11.68
N ASP A 25 25.48 5.66 12.49
CA ASP A 25 26.85 5.42 12.03
C ASP A 25 27.05 4.01 11.43
N ALA A 26 26.28 3.04 11.91
CA ALA A 26 26.32 1.67 11.39
C ALA A 26 25.39 1.42 10.20
N LEU A 27 24.48 2.35 9.91
CA LEU A 27 23.50 2.22 8.83
C LEU A 27 24.21 2.33 7.48
N SER A 28 24.11 1.27 6.67
CA SER A 28 24.76 1.21 5.36
C SER A 28 23.79 1.36 4.19
N GLU A 29 22.54 0.97 4.38
CA GLU A 29 21.52 1.03 3.31
C GLU A 29 20.12 1.20 3.90
N VAL A 30 19.32 2.02 3.24
CA VAL A 30 17.88 2.19 3.52
C VAL A 30 17.13 1.97 2.22
N GLN A 31 16.19 1.05 2.24
CA GLN A 31 15.28 0.80 1.13
C GLN A 31 13.85 0.94 1.63
N VAL A 32 13.04 1.70 0.92
CA VAL A 32 11.61 1.85 1.16
C VAL A 32 10.88 1.52 -0.13
N SER A 33 9.83 0.71 -0.03
CA SER A 33 8.93 0.39 -1.13
C SER A 33 7.53 0.84 -0.77
N SER A 34 6.93 1.66 -1.60
CA SER A 34 5.53 2.10 -1.45
C SER A 34 4.64 1.35 -2.44
N SER A 35 3.47 0.92 -1.98
CA SER A 35 2.52 0.15 -2.78
C SER A 35 1.10 0.65 -2.58
N VAL A 36 0.34 0.79 -3.66
CA VAL A 36 -1.09 1.09 -3.62
C VAL A 36 -1.88 -0.22 -3.62
N GLY A 37 -2.80 -0.37 -2.66
CA GLY A 37 -3.62 -1.58 -2.53
C GLY A 37 -2.90 -2.79 -1.93
N ALA A 38 -1.67 -2.61 -1.43
CA ALA A 38 -0.90 -3.60 -0.70
C ALA A 38 -0.13 -2.92 0.44
N GLN A 39 0.47 -3.72 1.34
CA GLN A 39 1.34 -3.18 2.39
C GLN A 39 2.65 -2.67 1.80
N SER A 40 3.02 -1.46 2.18
CA SER A 40 4.33 -0.89 1.89
C SER A 40 5.39 -1.51 2.81
N GLY A 41 6.65 -1.50 2.38
CA GLY A 41 7.71 -2.16 3.14
C GLY A 41 8.98 -1.33 3.26
N PHE A 42 9.83 -1.70 4.20
CA PHE A 42 11.16 -1.13 4.34
C PHE A 42 12.21 -2.17 4.70
N GLN A 43 13.45 -1.86 4.37
CA GLN A 43 14.61 -2.62 4.75
C GLN A 43 15.72 -1.67 5.19
N LEU A 44 16.32 -1.96 6.33
CA LEU A 44 17.47 -1.26 6.87
C LEU A 44 18.62 -2.26 7.00
N LYS A 45 19.80 -1.92 6.48
CA LYS A 45 21.00 -2.71 6.63
C LYS A 45 22.03 -1.98 7.49
N PHE A 46 22.57 -2.67 8.46
CA PHE A 46 23.58 -2.14 9.38
C PHE A 46 24.85 -2.99 9.27
N THR A 47 26.00 -2.34 9.18
CA THR A 47 27.29 -2.99 9.26
C THR A 47 27.70 -3.12 10.71
N LEU A 48 28.02 -4.36 11.16
CA LEU A 48 28.31 -4.65 12.55
C LEU A 48 29.77 -5.08 12.75
N GLY A 49 30.46 -4.38 13.65
CA GLY A 49 31.70 -4.87 14.24
C GLY A 49 31.43 -5.67 15.51
N LYS A 50 32.30 -6.61 15.87
CA LYS A 50 32.21 -7.42 17.11
C LYS A 50 32.09 -6.56 18.38
N GLN A 51 32.60 -5.35 18.35
CA GLN A 51 32.63 -4.42 19.48
C GLN A 51 31.57 -3.31 19.36
N SER A 52 30.71 -3.36 18.31
CA SER A 52 29.71 -2.31 18.10
C SER A 52 28.66 -2.30 19.23
N THR A 53 28.19 -1.13 19.58
CA THR A 53 27.10 -0.93 20.55
C THR A 53 25.85 -1.67 20.13
N ILE A 54 25.59 -1.78 18.81
CA ILE A 54 24.46 -2.54 18.29
C ILE A 54 24.58 -4.01 18.69
N ALA A 55 25.74 -4.65 18.44
CA ALA A 55 25.90 -6.07 18.70
C ALA A 55 25.91 -6.42 20.20
N ARG A 56 26.50 -5.54 21.03
CA ARG A 56 26.69 -5.81 22.46
C ARG A 56 25.53 -5.40 23.35
N THR A 57 24.85 -4.32 22.99
CA THR A 57 23.85 -3.71 23.86
C THR A 57 22.46 -3.70 23.23
N LEU A 58 22.33 -3.20 22.01
CA LEU A 58 21.01 -2.96 21.41
C LEU A 58 20.33 -4.25 20.96
N LEU A 59 21.04 -5.16 20.30
CA LEU A 59 20.47 -6.46 19.91
C LEU A 59 20.03 -7.29 21.12
N PRO A 60 20.86 -7.49 22.16
CA PRO A 60 20.44 -8.25 23.34
C PRO A 60 19.29 -7.59 24.12
N SER A 61 19.12 -6.26 24.02
CA SER A 61 18.03 -5.54 24.68
C SER A 61 16.69 -5.61 23.90
N GLY A 62 16.65 -6.27 22.75
CA GLY A 62 15.45 -6.32 21.90
C GLY A 62 15.13 -5.01 21.19
N TYR A 63 16.14 -4.17 20.96
CA TYR A 63 15.93 -2.87 20.30
C TYR A 63 15.41 -3.00 18.86
N PHE A 64 15.81 -4.06 18.16
CA PHE A 64 15.41 -4.36 16.79
C PHE A 64 14.37 -5.49 16.70
N ASP A 65 13.76 -5.86 17.81
CA ASP A 65 12.80 -6.95 17.82
C ASP A 65 11.55 -6.63 16.99
N PRO A 66 10.87 -7.65 16.46
CA PRO A 66 9.57 -7.48 15.83
C PRO A 66 8.59 -6.69 16.70
N ARG A 67 7.68 -5.96 16.08
CA ARG A 67 6.72 -5.02 16.67
C ARG A 67 7.31 -3.68 17.14
N ARG A 68 8.61 -3.42 16.95
CA ARG A 68 9.15 -2.08 17.14
C ARG A 68 8.75 -1.18 15.98
N ARG A 69 8.30 0.04 16.30
CA ARG A 69 7.94 1.05 15.30
C ARG A 69 9.20 1.69 14.75
N VAL A 70 9.22 1.91 13.45
CA VAL A 70 10.30 2.57 12.72
C VAL A 70 9.71 3.70 11.89
N ILE A 71 10.26 4.89 12.03
CA ILE A 71 9.87 6.04 11.21
C ILE A 71 11.12 6.52 10.46
N ILE A 72 11.02 6.53 9.13
CA ILE A 72 12.09 6.94 8.22
C ILE A 72 11.70 8.27 7.61
N THR A 73 12.48 9.31 7.86
CA THR A 73 12.26 10.67 7.33
C THR A 73 13.48 11.10 6.56
N VAL A 74 13.28 11.61 5.37
CA VAL A 74 14.34 12.24 4.55
C VAL A 74 14.13 13.74 4.57
N ILE A 75 15.22 14.46 4.75
CA ILE A 75 15.23 15.92 4.71
C ILE A 75 15.96 16.32 3.43
N LEU A 76 15.22 16.85 2.46
CA LEU A 76 15.74 17.33 1.20
C LEU A 76 15.66 18.85 1.16
N ASN A 77 16.78 19.50 0.99
CA ASN A 77 16.86 21.00 0.95
C ASN A 77 16.20 21.68 2.16
N GLY A 78 16.20 21.02 3.33
CA GLY A 78 15.59 21.54 4.56
C GLY A 78 14.11 21.18 4.75
N THR A 79 13.47 20.53 3.76
CA THR A 79 12.08 20.06 3.87
C THR A 79 12.06 18.60 4.32
N PRO A 80 11.48 18.26 5.48
CA PRO A 80 11.34 16.89 5.94
C PRO A 80 10.18 16.20 5.23
N THR A 81 10.41 15.00 4.73
CA THR A 81 9.38 14.12 4.15
C THR A 81 9.46 12.76 4.82
N VAL A 82 8.35 12.31 5.41
CA VAL A 82 8.27 10.97 6.01
C VAL A 82 8.08 9.96 4.89
N LEU A 83 9.06 9.07 4.71
CA LEU A 83 9.01 8.02 3.69
C LEU A 83 8.31 6.77 4.18
N MET A 84 8.43 6.47 5.47
CA MET A 84 7.86 5.26 6.07
C MET A 84 7.54 5.50 7.53
N ASP A 85 6.39 5.03 7.92
CA ASP A 85 6.00 4.78 9.31
C ASP A 85 5.54 3.33 9.39
N GLY A 86 6.33 2.48 10.02
CA GLY A 86 6.13 1.05 9.94
C GLY A 86 6.55 0.29 11.19
N ILE A 87 6.44 -1.02 11.09
CA ILE A 87 6.69 -1.97 12.17
C ILE A 87 7.71 -3.00 11.69
N ILE A 88 8.72 -3.27 12.51
CA ILE A 88 9.68 -4.35 12.25
C ILE A 88 8.93 -5.68 12.29
N THR A 89 9.09 -6.47 11.24
CA THR A 89 8.53 -7.82 11.13
C THR A 89 9.59 -8.90 11.22
N LYS A 90 10.82 -8.58 10.78
CA LYS A 90 11.91 -9.55 10.71
C LYS A 90 13.26 -8.89 10.93
N GLN A 91 14.18 -9.62 11.57
CA GLN A 91 15.60 -9.28 11.62
C GLN A 91 16.44 -10.49 11.22
N ASP A 92 17.42 -10.27 10.38
CA ASP A 92 18.36 -11.28 9.90
C ASP A 92 19.79 -10.82 10.18
N MET A 93 20.59 -11.68 10.75
CA MET A 93 22.01 -11.42 10.98
C MET A 93 22.85 -12.33 10.09
N THR A 94 23.64 -11.74 9.23
CA THR A 94 24.57 -12.47 8.35
C THR A 94 25.99 -12.23 8.82
N PRO A 95 26.69 -13.28 9.32
CA PRO A 95 28.09 -13.18 9.67
C PRO A 95 28.97 -12.88 8.44
N GLY A 96 29.87 -11.92 8.56
CA GLY A 96 30.85 -11.63 7.52
C GLY A 96 32.11 -12.50 7.62
N ALA A 97 32.83 -12.61 6.51
CA ALA A 97 34.07 -13.39 6.45
C ALA A 97 35.24 -12.80 7.26
N GLY A 98 35.14 -11.49 7.60
CA GLY A 98 36.17 -10.76 8.33
C GLY A 98 35.64 -9.93 9.50
N PRO A 99 36.51 -9.35 10.30
CA PRO A 99 36.14 -8.45 11.38
C PRO A 99 35.39 -7.22 10.84
N GLY A 100 34.23 -6.89 11.41
CA GLY A 100 33.43 -5.73 11.00
C GLY A 100 32.64 -5.90 9.69
N GLN A 101 32.52 -7.11 9.17
CA GLN A 101 31.79 -7.41 7.94
C GLN A 101 30.43 -8.08 8.19
N SER A 102 30.05 -8.30 9.44
CA SER A 102 28.70 -8.82 9.74
C SER A 102 27.64 -7.78 9.41
N THR A 103 26.53 -8.24 8.91
CA THR A 103 25.40 -7.38 8.51
C THR A 103 24.16 -7.76 9.30
N LEU A 104 23.50 -6.75 9.87
CA LEU A 104 22.15 -6.88 10.41
C LEU A 104 21.18 -6.28 9.39
N THR A 105 20.25 -7.08 8.93
CA THR A 105 19.15 -6.63 8.06
C THR A 105 17.85 -6.62 8.86
N VAL A 106 17.22 -5.47 8.95
CA VAL A 106 15.93 -5.26 9.61
C VAL A 106 14.91 -4.97 8.53
N THR A 107 13.89 -5.80 8.44
CA THR A 107 12.81 -5.67 7.47
C THR A 107 11.49 -5.43 8.19
N GLY A 108 10.67 -4.58 7.62
CA GLY A 108 9.35 -4.29 8.17
C GLY A 108 8.33 -3.90 7.11
N LEU A 109 7.11 -3.78 7.55
CA LEU A 109 5.97 -3.30 6.77
C LEU A 109 5.47 -1.98 7.35
N ASP A 110 4.65 -1.27 6.59
CA ASP A 110 3.99 -0.07 7.07
C ASP A 110 3.11 -0.36 8.31
N ILE A 111 2.57 0.68 8.90
CA ILE A 111 1.81 0.58 10.16
C ILE A 111 0.58 -0.33 10.04
N SER A 112 0.12 -0.66 8.82
CA SER A 112 -0.96 -1.63 8.61
C SER A 112 -0.61 -3.04 9.07
N ALA A 113 0.68 -3.35 9.28
CA ALA A 113 1.09 -4.62 9.89
C ALA A 113 0.46 -4.86 11.27
N LEU A 114 0.14 -3.79 12.02
CA LEU A 114 -0.59 -3.91 13.29
C LEU A 114 -2.01 -4.47 13.09
N MET A 115 -2.60 -4.24 11.94
CA MET A 115 -3.94 -4.69 11.61
C MET A 115 -3.99 -6.18 11.26
N ASP A 116 -2.83 -6.80 11.05
CA ASP A 116 -2.71 -8.19 10.57
C ASP A 116 -2.31 -9.20 11.65
N PHE A 117 -2.20 -8.77 12.92
CA PHE A 117 -1.74 -9.63 14.01
C PHE A 117 -2.84 -10.46 14.67
N ILE A 118 -4.10 -10.06 14.60
CA ILE A 118 -5.20 -10.68 15.35
C ILE A 118 -6.32 -11.03 14.38
N ASP A 119 -6.71 -12.30 14.35
CA ASP A 119 -7.90 -12.76 13.65
C ASP A 119 -9.15 -12.47 14.49
N LEU A 120 -10.08 -11.72 13.92
CA LEU A 120 -11.32 -11.28 14.55
C LEU A 120 -12.55 -11.89 13.85
N THR A 121 -12.39 -13.03 13.20
CA THR A 121 -13.46 -13.71 12.46
C THR A 121 -14.69 -13.94 13.36
N GLY A 122 -15.85 -13.58 12.84
CA GLY A 122 -17.14 -13.83 13.46
C GLY A 122 -17.81 -12.60 14.08
N ILE A 123 -17.11 -11.48 14.28
CA ILE A 123 -17.70 -10.25 14.82
C ILE A 123 -18.77 -9.72 13.83
N PRO A 124 -20.04 -9.59 14.25
CA PRO A 124 -21.11 -9.09 13.38
C PRO A 124 -21.17 -7.56 13.36
N TYR A 125 -21.57 -6.99 12.23
CA TYR A 125 -21.83 -5.56 12.03
C TYR A 125 -23.30 -5.36 11.60
N PRO A 126 -24.26 -5.50 12.53
CA PRO A 126 -25.68 -5.38 12.22
C PRO A 126 -26.06 -3.95 11.83
N ALA A 127 -26.87 -3.80 10.79
CA ALA A 127 -27.44 -2.52 10.34
C ALA A 127 -26.43 -1.40 10.11
N MET A 128 -25.17 -1.75 9.80
CA MET A 128 -24.11 -0.77 9.54
C MET A 128 -23.80 -0.66 8.05
N PRO A 129 -23.78 0.55 7.47
CA PRO A 129 -23.30 0.75 6.13
C PRO A 129 -21.79 0.50 6.05
N LEU A 130 -21.32 0.11 4.86
CA LEU A 130 -19.95 -0.35 4.64
C LEU A 130 -18.88 0.65 5.11
N PHE A 131 -19.05 1.95 4.76
CA PHE A 131 -18.09 2.98 5.15
C PHE A 131 -18.00 3.14 6.68
N ALA A 132 -19.11 2.93 7.40
CA ALA A 132 -19.14 2.99 8.87
C ALA A 132 -18.40 1.78 9.49
N ILE A 133 -18.53 0.59 8.89
CA ILE A 133 -17.79 -0.60 9.31
C ILE A 133 -16.28 -0.35 9.16
N VAL A 134 -15.85 0.16 7.99
CA VAL A 134 -14.43 0.46 7.74
C VAL A 134 -13.90 1.50 8.72
N ASN A 135 -14.64 2.59 8.95
CA ASN A 135 -14.26 3.61 9.93
C ASN A 135 -14.16 3.03 11.36
N LEU A 136 -15.09 2.18 11.75
CA LEU A 136 -15.07 1.53 13.07
C LEU A 136 -13.85 0.61 13.24
N VAL A 137 -13.49 -0.13 12.21
CA VAL A 137 -12.29 -0.98 12.23
C VAL A 137 -11.02 -0.13 12.32
N LEU A 138 -10.91 0.92 11.51
CA LEU A 138 -9.74 1.80 11.49
C LEU A 138 -9.61 2.66 12.75
N ALA A 139 -10.73 2.99 13.43
CA ALA A 139 -10.72 3.78 14.67
C ALA A 139 -9.88 3.15 15.79
N LYS A 140 -9.73 1.83 15.80
CA LYS A 140 -8.86 1.11 16.76
C LYS A 140 -7.40 1.54 16.68
N TYR A 141 -6.97 2.03 15.50
CA TYR A 141 -5.58 2.38 15.20
C TYR A 141 -5.28 3.89 15.34
N LEU A 142 -6.28 4.70 15.75
CA LEU A 142 -6.08 6.13 16.04
C LEU A 142 -5.00 6.36 17.09
N ALA A 143 -4.92 5.47 18.10
CA ALA A 143 -3.89 5.55 19.13
C ALA A 143 -2.44 5.43 18.59
N PHE A 144 -2.28 4.84 17.41
CA PHE A 144 -1.00 4.74 16.72
C PHE A 144 -0.78 5.87 15.71
N GLY A 145 -1.67 6.88 15.67
CA GLY A 145 -1.59 8.01 14.76
C GLY A 145 -2.16 7.73 13.36
N VAL A 146 -2.86 6.61 13.18
CA VAL A 146 -3.50 6.28 11.89
C VAL A 146 -4.83 7.00 11.78
N VAL A 147 -4.93 7.94 10.84
CA VAL A 147 -6.14 8.74 10.59
C VAL A 147 -6.91 8.13 9.42
N PRO A 148 -8.18 7.71 9.61
CA PRO A 148 -8.98 7.17 8.52
C PRO A 148 -9.39 8.24 7.50
N LEU A 149 -9.19 7.94 6.22
CA LEU A 149 -9.80 8.65 5.09
C LEU A 149 -10.63 7.66 4.28
N VAL A 150 -11.89 7.54 4.64
CA VAL A 150 -12.82 6.59 4.02
C VAL A 150 -13.74 7.34 3.07
N ILE A 151 -13.64 7.06 1.79
CA ILE A 151 -14.51 7.63 0.76
C ILE A 151 -15.71 6.72 0.58
N PRO A 152 -16.93 7.16 0.93
CA PRO A 152 -18.12 6.33 0.78
C PRO A 152 -18.43 6.08 -0.68
N ASN A 153 -18.83 4.85 -1.00
CA ASN A 153 -19.33 4.52 -2.31
C ASN A 153 -20.80 4.90 -2.43
N ILE A 154 -21.13 5.75 -3.39
CA ILE A 154 -22.50 6.24 -3.61
C ILE A 154 -23.48 5.07 -3.86
N ILE A 155 -23.04 4.03 -4.57
CA ILE A 155 -23.89 2.86 -4.88
C ILE A 155 -24.06 1.97 -3.65
N GLY A 156 -23.06 1.89 -2.78
CA GLY A 156 -23.14 1.15 -1.50
C GLY A 156 -24.12 1.74 -0.49
N LEU A 157 -24.50 3.02 -0.66
CA LEU A 157 -25.55 3.68 0.15
C LEU A 157 -26.97 3.19 -0.20
N ILE A 158 -27.15 2.57 -1.36
CA ILE A 158 -28.45 2.07 -1.84
C ILE A 158 -28.73 0.64 -1.31
N SER A 159 -27.72 -0.07 -0.85
CA SER A 159 -27.88 -1.42 -0.28
C SER A 159 -28.56 -1.32 1.09
N ASN A 160 -29.65 -2.06 1.30
CA ASN A 160 -30.34 -2.09 2.58
C ASN A 160 -29.52 -2.85 3.63
N PRO A 161 -28.94 -2.18 4.64
CA PRO A 161 -28.09 -2.85 5.63
C PRO A 161 -28.87 -3.81 6.55
N LEU A 162 -30.20 -3.72 6.54
CA LEU A 162 -31.08 -4.56 7.37
C LEU A 162 -31.28 -5.98 6.78
N GLU A 163 -31.08 -6.16 5.48
CA GLU A 163 -31.32 -7.46 4.83
C GLU A 163 -30.15 -8.42 5.01
N ARG A 164 -28.90 -7.90 5.09
CA ARG A 164 -27.69 -8.71 5.26
C ARG A 164 -26.66 -7.96 6.09
N PHE A 165 -26.30 -8.49 7.23
CA PHE A 165 -25.20 -7.92 8.00
C PHE A 165 -23.87 -8.59 7.65
N LYS A 166 -22.82 -7.76 7.57
CA LYS A 166 -21.46 -8.23 7.36
C LYS A 166 -20.93 -8.86 8.64
N LYS A 167 -20.12 -9.90 8.49
CA LYS A 167 -19.31 -10.48 9.58
C LYS A 167 -17.85 -10.27 9.27
N HIS A 168 -17.08 -9.99 10.29
CA HIS A 168 -15.62 -9.89 10.18
C HIS A 168 -15.05 -11.25 9.75
N GLN A 169 -14.13 -11.23 8.80
CA GLN A 169 -13.43 -12.41 8.31
C GLN A 169 -11.93 -12.16 8.27
N GLY A 170 -11.16 -12.96 8.98
CA GLY A 170 -9.73 -12.83 9.08
C GLY A 170 -9.29 -11.68 10.00
N THR A 171 -8.14 -11.12 9.70
CA THR A 171 -7.58 -9.96 10.40
C THR A 171 -8.24 -8.66 9.94
N ASP A 172 -8.06 -7.58 10.70
CA ASP A 172 -8.57 -6.26 10.32
C ASP A 172 -8.04 -5.82 8.95
N TYR A 173 -6.76 -6.09 8.65
CA TYR A 173 -6.17 -5.78 7.35
C TYR A 173 -6.84 -6.58 6.23
N ALA A 174 -6.92 -7.90 6.38
CA ALA A 174 -7.54 -8.78 5.39
C ALA A 174 -9.01 -8.40 5.15
N PHE A 175 -9.75 -8.10 6.21
CA PHE A 175 -11.15 -7.71 6.12
C PHE A 175 -11.35 -6.39 5.38
N VAL A 176 -10.64 -5.32 5.79
CA VAL A 176 -10.75 -3.99 5.15
C VAL A 176 -10.32 -4.05 3.68
N ASN A 177 -9.25 -4.80 3.38
CA ASN A 177 -8.78 -4.98 2.00
C ASN A 177 -9.77 -5.77 1.15
N THR A 178 -10.37 -6.84 1.70
CA THR A 178 -11.44 -7.60 1.01
C THR A 178 -12.65 -6.71 0.72
N LEU A 179 -13.07 -5.88 1.68
CA LEU A 179 -14.14 -4.92 1.48
C LEU A 179 -13.79 -3.88 0.40
N ALA A 180 -12.55 -3.40 0.36
CA ALA A 180 -12.09 -2.50 -0.68
C ALA A 180 -12.20 -3.17 -2.06
N GLN A 181 -11.62 -4.36 -2.21
CA GLN A 181 -11.66 -5.10 -3.47
C GLN A 181 -13.06 -5.40 -3.97
N GLN A 182 -13.98 -5.78 -3.07
CA GLN A 182 -15.38 -6.04 -3.41
C GLN A 182 -16.14 -4.81 -3.90
N ASN A 183 -15.65 -3.60 -3.60
CA ASN A 183 -16.28 -2.33 -3.95
C ASN A 183 -15.50 -1.53 -5.00
N GLY A 184 -14.50 -2.12 -5.65
CA GLY A 184 -13.66 -1.41 -6.60
C GLY A 184 -12.81 -0.30 -5.96
N HIS A 185 -12.56 -0.41 -4.67
CA HIS A 185 -11.72 0.47 -3.90
C HIS A 185 -10.33 -0.13 -3.68
N VAL A 186 -9.41 0.70 -3.26
CA VAL A 186 -8.10 0.31 -2.75
C VAL A 186 -8.00 0.69 -1.29
N PHE A 187 -7.18 -0.08 -0.55
CA PHE A 187 -6.82 0.22 0.83
C PHE A 187 -5.31 0.24 0.96
N TYR A 188 -4.77 1.30 1.51
CA TYR A 188 -3.35 1.44 1.85
C TYR A 188 -3.18 2.48 2.96
N ILE A 189 -2.01 2.47 3.59
CA ILE A 189 -1.65 3.46 4.60
C ILE A 189 -0.42 4.22 4.13
N ASP A 190 -0.57 5.53 3.96
CA ASP A 190 0.54 6.43 3.64
C ASP A 190 1.07 7.11 4.90
N PRO A 191 2.38 7.32 5.01
CA PRO A 191 2.92 8.16 6.06
C PRO A 191 2.42 9.59 5.88
N GLY A 192 2.02 10.21 6.98
CA GLY A 192 1.54 11.59 6.99
C GLY A 192 2.70 12.61 6.95
N PRO A 193 2.37 13.90 6.91
CA PRO A 193 3.36 14.97 6.82
C PRO A 193 4.25 15.08 8.07
N GLN A 194 3.81 14.52 9.19
CA GLN A 194 4.55 14.52 10.45
C GLN A 194 4.90 13.10 10.89
N PRO A 195 6.09 12.88 11.46
CA PRO A 195 6.47 11.58 12.01
C PRO A 195 5.46 11.09 13.06
N GLY A 196 5.00 9.85 12.90
CA GLY A 196 4.02 9.24 13.81
C GLY A 196 2.56 9.50 13.45
N GLN A 197 2.29 10.18 12.36
CA GLN A 197 0.97 10.31 11.75
C GLN A 197 0.95 9.57 10.41
N SER A 198 -0.12 8.85 10.15
CA SER A 198 -0.32 8.11 8.91
C SER A 198 -1.77 8.22 8.45
N LEU A 199 -1.99 8.20 7.16
CA LEU A 199 -3.31 8.30 6.54
C LEU A 199 -3.75 6.93 6.04
N ALA A 200 -4.80 6.37 6.61
CA ALA A 200 -5.41 5.13 6.12
C ALA A 200 -6.46 5.45 5.06
N TYR A 201 -6.07 5.33 3.81
CA TYR A 201 -6.95 5.59 2.67
C TYR A 201 -7.76 4.34 2.32
N TRP A 202 -9.09 4.51 2.25
CA TRP A 202 -10.01 3.52 1.73
C TRP A 202 -10.98 4.19 0.74
N GLY A 203 -10.83 3.92 -0.54
CA GLY A 203 -11.60 4.63 -1.57
C GLY A 203 -11.27 4.13 -2.98
N PRO A 204 -11.87 4.74 -4.01
CA PRO A 204 -11.52 4.44 -5.40
C PRO A 204 -10.04 4.75 -5.66
N GLU A 205 -9.41 4.03 -6.57
CA GLU A 205 -8.07 4.36 -7.04
C GLU A 205 -8.12 5.68 -7.82
N LEU A 206 -7.61 6.76 -7.21
CA LEU A 206 -7.65 8.12 -7.77
C LEU A 206 -6.53 8.36 -8.78
N GLY A 207 -6.38 7.44 -9.75
CA GLY A 207 -5.45 7.67 -10.86
C GLY A 207 -5.82 8.93 -11.65
N GLY A 208 -4.98 9.97 -11.57
CA GLY A 208 -5.15 11.18 -12.35
C GLY A 208 -5.95 12.33 -11.70
N PHE A 209 -6.51 12.17 -10.52
CA PHE A 209 -7.18 13.26 -9.77
C PHE A 209 -6.29 13.94 -8.73
N MET A 210 -5.08 13.41 -8.50
CA MET A 210 -4.08 14.00 -7.63
C MET A 210 -3.36 15.16 -8.33
N ALA A 211 -2.68 16.00 -7.55
CA ALA A 211 -1.90 17.13 -8.07
C ALA A 211 -1.01 16.68 -9.24
N THR A 212 -0.95 17.51 -10.27
CA THR A 212 -0.11 17.27 -11.45
C THR A 212 1.33 17.00 -11.01
N GLN A 213 1.82 15.79 -11.24
CA GLN A 213 3.20 15.44 -10.94
C GLN A 213 4.14 16.17 -11.91
N PRO A 214 5.34 16.57 -11.47
CA PRO A 214 6.35 17.12 -12.38
C PRO A 214 6.63 16.17 -13.54
N ALA A 215 6.84 16.73 -14.73
CA ALA A 215 7.13 15.92 -15.91
C ALA A 215 8.46 15.17 -15.75
N LEU A 216 8.45 13.88 -16.10
CA LEU A 216 9.67 13.10 -16.21
C LEU A 216 10.36 13.44 -17.52
N THR A 217 11.62 13.88 -17.45
CA THR A 217 12.43 14.23 -18.63
C THR A 217 13.54 13.21 -18.83
N ILE A 218 13.61 12.68 -20.04
CA ILE A 218 14.65 11.75 -20.48
C ILE A 218 15.20 12.23 -21.83
N ASP A 219 16.49 12.03 -22.06
CA ASP A 219 17.19 12.43 -23.29
C ASP A 219 17.14 13.94 -23.61
N THR A 220 17.06 14.77 -22.58
CA THR A 220 17.20 16.23 -22.71
C THR A 220 18.55 16.64 -22.16
N ASP A 221 19.44 17.21 -22.99
CA ASP A 221 20.87 17.43 -22.76
C ASP A 221 21.30 17.94 -21.37
N ALA A 222 20.48 18.69 -20.65
CA ALA A 222 20.86 19.31 -19.38
C ALA A 222 19.91 19.03 -18.20
N ALA A 223 18.77 18.39 -18.40
CA ALA A 223 17.70 18.34 -17.42
C ALA A 223 17.06 16.94 -17.28
N ASN A 224 17.86 15.89 -17.44
CA ASN A 224 17.35 14.53 -17.20
C ASN A 224 17.01 14.33 -15.73
N THR A 225 15.75 14.05 -15.45
CA THR A 225 15.26 13.70 -14.09
C THR A 225 15.21 12.21 -13.89
N VAL A 226 15.26 11.42 -14.99
CA VAL A 226 15.16 9.96 -14.99
C VAL A 226 16.50 9.36 -15.43
N GLU A 227 17.04 8.44 -14.65
CA GLU A 227 18.27 7.71 -15.01
C GLU A 227 18.00 6.57 -15.99
N GLY A 228 16.82 5.98 -15.94
CA GLY A 228 16.37 4.95 -16.85
C GLY A 228 14.86 4.78 -16.78
N LEU A 229 14.22 4.62 -17.94
CA LEU A 229 12.80 4.37 -18.04
C LEU A 229 12.58 3.21 -18.98
N ASN A 230 11.92 2.18 -18.50
CA ASN A 230 11.56 1.01 -19.28
C ASN A 230 10.05 0.90 -19.38
N PHE A 231 9.55 0.74 -20.58
CA PHE A 231 8.15 0.46 -20.86
C PHE A 231 7.98 -1.01 -21.22
N SER A 232 7.03 -1.67 -20.55
CA SER A 232 6.66 -3.04 -20.84
C SER A 232 5.20 -3.11 -21.30
N TYR A 233 4.96 -3.93 -22.33
CA TYR A 233 3.62 -4.24 -22.78
C TYR A 233 3.32 -5.71 -22.50
N ASP A 234 2.35 -5.97 -21.63
CA ASP A 234 1.83 -7.32 -21.36
C ASP A 234 0.46 -7.48 -22.03
N GLY A 235 0.44 -8.08 -23.21
CA GLY A 235 -0.79 -8.34 -23.94
C GLY A 235 -1.74 -9.32 -23.24
N THR A 236 -1.31 -9.97 -22.15
CA THR A 236 -2.15 -10.88 -21.36
C THR A 236 -2.77 -10.22 -20.12
N ALA A 237 -2.32 -9.01 -19.78
CA ALA A 237 -2.83 -8.26 -18.62
C ALA A 237 -4.25 -7.77 -18.85
N ALA A 238 -4.59 -7.32 -20.06
CA ALA A 238 -5.95 -6.94 -20.41
C ALA A 238 -6.86 -8.18 -20.46
N LYS A 239 -7.95 -8.14 -19.68
CA LYS A 239 -8.91 -9.23 -19.57
C LYS A 239 -10.32 -8.76 -19.91
N LYS A 240 -11.03 -9.54 -20.70
CA LYS A 240 -12.46 -9.36 -20.89
C LYS A 240 -13.21 -10.06 -19.76
N TYR A 241 -13.96 -9.30 -18.97
CA TYR A 241 -14.75 -9.86 -17.89
C TYR A 241 -16.14 -10.26 -18.37
N ILE A 242 -16.55 -11.46 -17.98
CA ILE A 242 -17.90 -11.96 -18.18
C ILE A 242 -18.53 -12.12 -16.80
N VAL A 243 -19.66 -11.45 -16.58
CA VAL A 243 -20.41 -11.55 -15.34
C VAL A 243 -21.60 -12.44 -15.55
N THR A 244 -21.76 -13.42 -14.68
CA THR A 244 -22.93 -14.26 -14.67
C THR A 244 -23.82 -13.86 -13.49
N ILE A 245 -25.01 -13.34 -13.77
CA ILE A 245 -26.01 -13.00 -12.77
C ILE A 245 -27.07 -14.09 -12.77
N LEU A 246 -27.45 -14.57 -11.59
CA LEU A 246 -28.64 -15.47 -11.46
C LEU A 246 -29.89 -14.60 -11.44
N GLU A 247 -30.77 -14.88 -12.38
CA GLU A 247 -32.10 -14.29 -12.36
C GLU A 247 -32.84 -14.75 -11.10
N PRO A 248 -33.38 -13.83 -10.26
CA PRO A 248 -33.91 -14.19 -8.94
C PRO A 248 -35.02 -15.23 -8.93
N ASN A 249 -35.88 -15.26 -9.96
CA ASN A 249 -37.04 -16.11 -10.02
C ASN A 249 -36.74 -17.49 -10.66
N SER A 250 -36.07 -17.50 -11.81
CA SER A 250 -35.80 -18.70 -12.57
C SER A 250 -34.54 -19.45 -12.16
N LYS A 251 -33.64 -18.78 -11.38
CA LYS A 251 -32.32 -19.31 -11.03
C LYS A 251 -31.44 -19.64 -12.25
N VAL A 252 -31.76 -19.10 -13.42
CA VAL A 252 -31.00 -19.30 -14.64
C VAL A 252 -29.82 -18.32 -14.68
N PRO A 253 -28.60 -18.80 -14.93
CA PRO A 253 -27.44 -17.91 -15.06
C PRO A 253 -27.49 -17.16 -16.39
N ILE A 254 -27.54 -15.84 -16.35
CA ILE A 254 -27.49 -14.95 -17.52
C ILE A 254 -26.10 -14.34 -17.62
N PRO A 255 -25.30 -14.67 -18.65
CA PRO A 255 -24.03 -14.02 -18.88
C PRO A 255 -24.24 -12.61 -19.42
N ILE A 256 -23.70 -11.62 -18.74
CA ILE A 256 -23.71 -10.21 -19.18
C ILE A 256 -22.31 -9.86 -19.65
N PRO A 257 -22.08 -9.64 -20.95
CA PRO A 257 -20.83 -9.09 -21.43
C PRO A 257 -20.73 -7.63 -21.00
N LEU A 258 -19.59 -7.27 -20.45
CA LEU A 258 -19.34 -5.91 -20.00
C LEU A 258 -18.78 -5.07 -21.14
N PRO A 259 -19.23 -3.83 -21.29
CA PRO A 259 -18.63 -2.92 -22.23
C PRO A 259 -17.17 -2.63 -21.83
N GLU A 260 -16.32 -2.43 -22.81
CA GLU A 260 -14.96 -1.93 -22.61
C GLU A 260 -15.08 -0.48 -22.11
N ILE A 261 -14.75 -0.24 -20.86
CA ILE A 261 -14.84 1.11 -20.28
C ILE A 261 -13.44 1.71 -20.23
N ASP A 262 -13.03 2.34 -21.33
CA ASP A 262 -11.81 3.16 -21.40
C ASP A 262 -11.91 4.49 -20.61
N MET A 263 -13.07 4.78 -20.01
CA MET A 263 -13.37 6.10 -19.46
C MET A 263 -12.87 6.32 -18.03
N LEU A 264 -12.47 5.27 -17.31
CA LEU A 264 -12.21 5.39 -15.87
C LEU A 264 -10.73 5.50 -15.49
N LYS A 265 -9.83 5.18 -16.40
CA LYS A 265 -8.38 5.26 -16.16
C LYS A 265 -7.68 5.83 -17.39
N ALA A 266 -6.84 6.84 -17.20
CA ALA A 266 -5.97 7.34 -18.26
C ALA A 266 -4.97 6.23 -18.64
N SER A 267 -5.16 5.61 -19.80
CA SER A 267 -4.22 4.63 -20.33
C SER A 267 -2.92 5.32 -20.73
N LEU A 268 -1.77 4.70 -20.47
CA LEU A 268 -0.47 5.10 -21.02
C LEU A 268 -0.40 4.88 -22.53
N SER A 269 -1.36 4.17 -23.12
CA SER A 269 -1.46 3.90 -24.55
C SER A 269 -2.54 4.76 -25.21
N LYS A 270 -2.26 5.21 -26.44
CA LYS A 270 -3.28 5.85 -27.31
C LYS A 270 -4.40 4.89 -27.75
N GLN A 271 -4.14 3.59 -27.74
CA GLN A 271 -5.11 2.57 -28.11
C GLN A 271 -5.36 1.66 -26.93
N ALA A 272 -6.63 1.38 -26.66
CA ALA A 272 -6.99 0.40 -25.64
C ALA A 272 -6.39 -0.98 -26.00
N PRO A 273 -5.79 -1.68 -25.05
CA PRO A 273 -5.24 -3.01 -25.29
C PRO A 273 -6.38 -3.99 -25.60
N THR A 274 -6.23 -4.77 -26.68
CA THR A 274 -7.19 -5.82 -27.03
C THR A 274 -7.08 -6.97 -26.02
N PRO A 275 -8.14 -7.29 -25.25
CA PRO A 275 -8.08 -8.35 -24.26
C PRO A 275 -7.93 -9.72 -24.93
N LEU A 276 -6.84 -10.42 -24.63
CA LEU A 276 -6.55 -11.76 -25.14
C LEU A 276 -7.16 -12.87 -24.27
N LYS A 277 -7.56 -12.54 -23.03
CA LYS A 277 -8.14 -13.51 -22.09
C LYS A 277 -9.53 -13.08 -21.65
N SER A 278 -10.42 -14.05 -21.52
CA SER A 278 -11.73 -13.87 -20.89
C SER A 278 -11.69 -14.48 -19.49
N GLN A 279 -12.16 -13.74 -18.48
CA GLN A 279 -12.28 -14.21 -17.11
C GLN A 279 -13.71 -14.06 -16.64
N VAL A 280 -14.30 -15.16 -16.17
CA VAL A 280 -15.61 -15.12 -15.51
C VAL A 280 -15.39 -14.63 -14.08
N LEU A 281 -16.07 -13.55 -13.71
CA LEU A 281 -16.12 -13.10 -12.31
C LEU A 281 -17.06 -14.04 -11.55
N GLY A 282 -16.46 -14.93 -10.76
CA GLY A 282 -17.21 -15.91 -9.96
C GLY A 282 -17.99 -15.29 -8.81
N GLU A 283 -18.99 -16.05 -8.29
CA GLU A 283 -19.76 -15.79 -7.07
C GLU A 283 -20.61 -14.50 -7.01
N MET A 284 -21.24 -14.12 -8.12
CA MET A 284 -22.27 -13.07 -8.09
C MET A 284 -23.69 -13.59 -7.84
N THR A 285 -23.82 -14.89 -7.63
CA THR A 285 -25.11 -15.62 -7.48
C THR A 285 -25.98 -15.14 -6.32
N ASN A 286 -25.41 -14.48 -5.34
CA ASN A 286 -26.12 -13.97 -4.17
C ASN A 286 -26.00 -12.46 -3.97
N LYS A 287 -25.59 -11.70 -5.01
CA LYS A 287 -25.41 -10.24 -4.91
C LYS A 287 -26.52 -9.50 -5.62
N SER A 288 -26.89 -8.35 -5.10
CA SER A 288 -27.80 -7.44 -5.78
C SER A 288 -27.14 -6.88 -7.06
N PHE A 289 -27.95 -6.45 -8.02
CA PHE A 289 -27.45 -5.86 -9.27
C PHE A 289 -26.44 -4.70 -9.04
N PRO A 290 -26.68 -3.76 -8.09
CA PRO A 290 -25.71 -2.71 -7.78
C PRO A 290 -24.38 -3.26 -7.23
N GLU A 291 -24.40 -4.27 -6.35
CA GLU A 291 -23.17 -4.88 -5.81
C GLU A 291 -22.37 -5.59 -6.91
N ALA A 292 -23.08 -6.30 -7.81
CA ALA A 292 -22.46 -6.93 -8.95
C ALA A 292 -21.78 -5.89 -9.89
N ALA A 293 -22.48 -4.79 -10.17
CA ALA A 293 -21.94 -3.71 -11.01
C ALA A 293 -20.68 -3.09 -10.42
N LEU A 294 -20.61 -2.92 -9.09
CA LEU A 294 -19.42 -2.40 -8.40
C LEU A 294 -18.21 -3.32 -8.49
N MET A 295 -18.42 -4.63 -8.27
CA MET A 295 -17.36 -5.63 -8.40
C MET A 295 -16.78 -5.65 -9.80
N VAL A 296 -17.65 -5.47 -10.78
CA VAL A 296 -17.28 -5.37 -12.19
C VAL A 296 -16.45 -4.14 -12.46
N LEU A 297 -16.89 -2.96 -11.99
CA LEU A 297 -16.12 -1.73 -12.13
C LEU A 297 -14.75 -1.86 -11.47
N GLY A 298 -14.67 -2.44 -10.28
CA GLY A 298 -13.41 -2.69 -9.60
C GLY A 298 -12.49 -3.65 -10.37
N ALA A 299 -13.05 -4.69 -10.98
CA ALA A 299 -12.28 -5.62 -11.79
C ALA A 299 -11.79 -4.97 -13.10
N LEU A 300 -12.61 -4.12 -13.73
CA LEU A 300 -12.22 -3.37 -14.94
C LEU A 300 -11.11 -2.36 -14.67
N VAL A 301 -11.20 -1.60 -13.57
CA VAL A 301 -10.14 -0.66 -13.16
C VAL A 301 -8.81 -1.39 -12.97
N LYS A 302 -8.82 -2.58 -12.36
CA LYS A 302 -7.59 -3.38 -12.16
C LYS A 302 -7.03 -3.99 -13.45
N SER A 303 -7.85 -4.22 -14.48
CA SER A 303 -7.43 -4.89 -15.71
C SER A 303 -6.89 -3.97 -16.79
N ALA A 304 -7.01 -2.67 -16.64
CA ALA A 304 -6.72 -1.71 -17.71
C ALA A 304 -5.22 -1.50 -18.00
N ASP A 305 -4.31 -2.04 -17.20
CA ASP A 305 -2.88 -1.78 -17.35
C ASP A 305 -2.15 -2.89 -18.10
N ALA A 306 -2.30 -2.91 -19.41
CA ALA A 306 -1.44 -3.73 -20.28
C ALA A 306 -0.04 -3.11 -20.47
N ILE A 307 0.10 -1.80 -20.21
CA ILE A 307 1.37 -1.08 -20.31
C ILE A 307 1.83 -0.72 -18.90
N GLY A 308 2.99 -1.24 -18.53
CA GLY A 308 3.72 -0.88 -17.32
C GLY A 308 4.91 0.01 -17.66
N ALA A 309 5.23 0.94 -16.80
CA ALA A 309 6.46 1.70 -16.84
C ALA A 309 7.24 1.48 -15.54
N SER A 310 8.53 1.23 -15.66
CA SER A 310 9.46 1.17 -14.52
C SER A 310 10.65 2.05 -14.81
N GLY A 311 11.12 2.77 -13.81
CA GLY A 311 12.24 3.69 -13.98
C GLY A 311 12.95 3.97 -12.67
N GLN A 312 14.12 4.57 -12.77
CA GLN A 312 14.92 5.03 -11.66
C GLN A 312 15.08 6.54 -11.74
N LEU A 313 14.78 7.21 -10.64
CA LEU A 313 14.85 8.65 -10.48
C LEU A 313 15.99 9.03 -9.54
N ASP A 314 16.73 10.09 -9.89
CA ASP A 314 17.61 10.74 -8.93
C ASP A 314 16.80 11.80 -8.18
N VAL A 315 16.56 11.57 -6.90
CA VAL A 315 15.78 12.48 -6.03
C VAL A 315 16.39 13.88 -5.95
N LEU A 316 17.70 14.01 -6.03
CA LEU A 316 18.39 15.30 -6.00
C LEU A 316 18.15 16.14 -7.26
N ARG A 317 17.90 15.48 -8.40
CA ARG A 317 17.62 16.12 -9.70
C ARG A 317 16.14 16.33 -9.95
N TYR A 318 15.33 15.34 -9.55
CA TYR A 318 13.88 15.42 -9.75
C TYR A 318 13.27 16.52 -8.87
N GLY A 319 13.79 16.68 -7.65
CA GLY A 319 13.21 17.59 -6.66
C GLY A 319 11.89 17.06 -6.09
N HIS A 320 11.46 17.59 -5.01
CA HIS A 320 10.12 17.39 -4.45
C HIS A 320 9.44 18.74 -4.28
#